data_16018d2a63dd2fb4e1dca138529cfc94
#
_entry.id   16018d2a63dd2fb4e1dca138529cfc94
#
_cell.length_a   1.000
_cell.length_b   1.000
_cell.length_c   1.000
_cell.angle_alpha   90.00
_cell.angle_beta   90.00
_cell.angle_gamma   90.00
#
_symmetry.space_group_name_H-M   'P 1'
#
loop_
_entity.id
_entity.type
_entity.pdbx_description
1 polymer ?
#
loop_
_entity_poly.entity_id
_entity_poly.type
_entity_poly.pdbx_seq_one_letter_code
_entity_poly.pdbx_strand_id
1 'polypeptide(L)'
;MSTPDTLLKELFDLVEERKNSDVANSYTKALFKKGRARIAQKVGEEAVETVIAAMKNDKVELVNEISDLVFHLFVLMSDCEVTLDDVIFELQKRRMKRDHDRD
;
A
#
# COMPACT_ATOMS: atom_id res chain seq x y z
N MET A 1 3.83 -12.31 -17.74
CA MET A 1 4.40 -12.75 -16.45
C MET A 1 4.96 -11.55 -15.70
N SER A 2 4.62 -11.44 -14.42
CA SER A 2 5.09 -10.33 -13.60
C SER A 2 6.59 -10.42 -13.35
N THR A 3 7.26 -9.29 -13.44
CA THR A 3 8.64 -9.18 -12.97
C THR A 3 8.64 -8.43 -11.65
N PRO A 4 9.70 -8.53 -10.83
CA PRO A 4 9.77 -7.75 -9.60
C PRO A 4 9.60 -6.24 -9.86
N ASP A 5 10.07 -5.74 -11.00
CA ASP A 5 10.00 -4.33 -11.33
C ASP A 5 8.58 -3.84 -11.59
N THR A 6 7.68 -4.74 -12.02
CA THR A 6 6.31 -4.37 -12.37
C THR A 6 5.28 -4.88 -11.37
N LEU A 7 5.69 -5.69 -10.41
CA LEU A 7 4.76 -6.35 -9.48
C LEU A 7 3.92 -5.33 -8.69
N LEU A 8 4.55 -4.30 -8.15
CA LEU A 8 3.83 -3.30 -7.36
C LEU A 8 2.79 -2.57 -8.21
N LYS A 9 3.14 -2.24 -9.43
CA LYS A 9 2.22 -1.60 -10.36
C LYS A 9 1.03 -2.51 -10.66
N GLU A 10 1.30 -3.77 -10.91
CA GLU A 10 0.25 -4.75 -11.19
C GLU A 10 -0.66 -4.95 -9.98
N LEU A 11 -0.08 -4.97 -8.78
CA LEU A 11 -0.87 -5.08 -7.56
C LEU A 11 -1.77 -3.86 -7.38
N PHE A 12 -1.24 -2.67 -7.61
CA PHE A 12 -2.04 -1.45 -7.51
C PHE A 12 -3.17 -1.46 -8.55
N ASP A 13 -2.88 -1.88 -9.78
CA ASP A 13 -3.89 -1.96 -10.84
C ASP A 13 -5.00 -2.97 -10.47
N LEU A 14 -4.62 -4.08 -9.84
CA LEU A 14 -5.60 -5.07 -9.37
C LEU A 14 -6.51 -4.48 -8.29
N VAL A 15 -5.95 -3.72 -7.35
CA VAL A 15 -6.73 -3.04 -6.32
C VAL A 15 -7.73 -2.07 -6.96
N GLU A 16 -7.27 -1.26 -7.93
CA GLU A 16 -8.13 -0.34 -8.66
C GLU A 16 -9.29 -1.08 -9.36
N GLU A 17 -8.97 -2.21 -9.96
CA GLU A 17 -9.99 -3.02 -10.63
C GLU A 17 -11.06 -3.49 -9.65
N ARG A 18 -10.66 -3.95 -8.45
CA ARG A 18 -11.59 -4.45 -7.44
C ARG A 18 -12.55 -3.39 -6.92
N LYS A 19 -12.16 -2.14 -7.01
CA LYS A 19 -13.00 -1.01 -6.58
C LYS A 19 -14.35 -1.00 -7.28
N ASN A 20 -14.37 -1.30 -8.57
CA ASN A 20 -15.57 -1.28 -9.40
C ASN A 20 -16.00 -2.64 -9.92
N SER A 21 -15.40 -3.71 -9.38
CA SER A 21 -15.66 -5.06 -9.84
C SER A 21 -16.93 -5.63 -9.21
N ASP A 22 -17.60 -6.53 -9.94
CA ASP A 22 -18.74 -7.29 -9.42
C ASP A 22 -18.32 -8.64 -8.84
N VAL A 23 -17.01 -8.85 -8.65
CA VAL A 23 -16.49 -10.10 -8.08
C VAL A 23 -17.02 -10.27 -6.66
N ALA A 24 -17.75 -11.37 -6.44
CA ALA A 24 -18.27 -11.70 -5.11
C ALA A 24 -17.13 -12.12 -4.18
N ASN A 25 -17.30 -11.87 -2.87
CA ASN A 25 -16.40 -12.35 -1.82
C ASN A 25 -14.98 -11.81 -1.90
N SER A 26 -14.77 -10.67 -2.57
CA SER A 26 -13.47 -10.03 -2.58
C SER A 26 -13.27 -9.25 -1.27
N TYR A 27 -12.18 -9.54 -0.57
CA TYR A 27 -11.81 -8.77 0.63
C TYR A 27 -11.60 -7.29 0.27
N THR A 28 -10.90 -7.04 -0.84
CA THR A 28 -10.62 -5.69 -1.30
C THR A 28 -11.90 -4.92 -1.58
N LYS A 29 -12.85 -5.54 -2.27
CA LYS A 29 -14.14 -4.90 -2.55
C LYS A 29 -14.89 -4.58 -1.25
N ALA A 30 -14.86 -5.52 -0.30
CA ALA A 30 -15.52 -5.31 0.99
C ALA A 30 -14.93 -4.12 1.73
N LEU A 31 -13.61 -3.92 1.66
CA LEU A 31 -12.97 -2.76 2.24
C LEU A 31 -13.46 -1.46 1.63
N PHE A 32 -13.55 -1.38 0.31
CA PHE A 32 -14.06 -0.19 -0.37
C PHE A 32 -15.50 0.11 0.09
N LYS A 33 -16.32 -0.91 0.24
CA LYS A 33 -17.70 -0.73 0.70
C LYS A 33 -17.79 -0.19 2.11
N LYS A 34 -16.87 -0.56 2.99
CA LYS A 34 -16.85 -0.07 4.36
C LYS A 34 -16.47 1.39 4.48
N GLY A 35 -15.83 1.93 3.44
CA GLY A 35 -15.53 3.34 3.36
C GLY A 35 -14.16 3.74 3.86
N ARG A 36 -13.83 4.99 3.57
CA ARG A 36 -12.48 5.54 3.80
C ARG A 36 -12.02 5.46 5.24
N ALA A 37 -12.92 5.78 6.19
CA ALA A 37 -12.54 5.77 7.60
C ALA A 37 -12.06 4.39 8.05
N ARG A 38 -12.75 3.34 7.60
CA ARG A 38 -12.36 1.96 7.94
C ARG A 38 -11.06 1.58 7.25
N ILE A 39 -10.90 1.96 5.99
CA ILE A 39 -9.65 1.71 5.25
C ILE A 39 -8.48 2.39 5.96
N ALA A 40 -8.64 3.65 6.33
CA ALA A 40 -7.59 4.40 7.03
C ALA A 40 -7.28 3.77 8.40
N GLN A 41 -8.28 3.29 9.11
CA GLN A 41 -8.09 2.59 10.37
C GLN A 41 -7.22 1.34 10.18
N LYS A 42 -7.48 0.57 9.11
CA LYS A 42 -6.68 -0.61 8.80
C LYS A 42 -5.22 -0.26 8.54
N VAL A 43 -4.97 0.83 7.81
CA VAL A 43 -3.60 1.29 7.59
C VAL A 43 -2.92 1.58 8.92
N GLY A 44 -3.59 2.26 9.83
CA GLY A 44 -3.04 2.56 11.15
C GLY A 44 -2.74 1.30 11.95
N GLU A 45 -3.66 0.33 11.94
CA GLU A 45 -3.48 -0.93 12.65
C GLU A 45 -2.27 -1.70 12.10
N GLU A 46 -2.16 -1.81 10.78
CA GLU A 46 -1.05 -2.53 10.16
C GLU A 46 0.29 -1.82 10.40
N ALA A 47 0.29 -0.49 10.45
CA ALA A 47 1.50 0.27 10.76
C ALA A 47 1.98 -0.04 12.18
N VAL A 48 1.07 -0.07 13.16
CA VAL A 48 1.41 -0.41 14.54
C VAL A 48 1.95 -1.84 14.62
N GLU A 49 1.30 -2.79 13.96
CA GLU A 49 1.74 -4.18 13.94
C GLU A 49 3.12 -4.33 13.31
N THR A 50 3.42 -3.52 12.29
CA THR A 50 4.75 -3.49 11.67
C THR A 50 5.81 -3.05 12.68
N VAL A 51 5.52 -1.99 13.44
CA VAL A 51 6.45 -1.51 14.48
C VAL A 51 6.69 -2.58 15.54
N ILE A 52 5.62 -3.23 15.98
CA ILE A 52 5.72 -4.29 16.98
C ILE A 52 6.58 -5.45 16.48
N ALA A 53 6.34 -5.88 15.23
CA ALA A 53 7.12 -6.96 14.62
C ALA A 53 8.60 -6.60 14.53
N ALA A 54 8.91 -5.35 14.18
CA ALA A 54 10.29 -4.87 14.13
C ALA A 54 10.97 -4.93 15.49
N MET A 55 10.24 -4.56 16.55
CA MET A 55 10.79 -4.58 17.90
C MET A 55 11.04 -5.99 18.44
N LYS A 56 10.34 -6.98 17.90
CA LYS A 56 10.55 -8.38 18.27
C LYS A 56 11.73 -9.04 17.54
N ASN A 57 12.30 -8.38 16.57
CA ASN A 57 13.34 -8.94 15.70
C ASN A 57 12.89 -10.22 14.98
N ASP A 58 11.61 -10.31 14.67
CA ASP A 58 11.04 -11.43 13.92
C ASP A 58 10.91 -11.04 12.45
N LYS A 59 11.87 -11.46 11.64
CA LYS A 59 11.93 -11.08 10.23
C LYS A 59 10.72 -11.59 9.45
N VAL A 60 10.28 -12.81 9.72
CA VAL A 60 9.14 -13.40 8.99
C VAL A 60 7.87 -12.61 9.29
N GLU A 61 7.61 -12.33 10.56
CA GLU A 61 6.45 -11.55 10.95
C GLU A 61 6.53 -10.14 10.38
N LEU A 62 7.71 -9.52 10.40
CA LEU A 62 7.90 -8.17 9.88
C LEU A 62 7.59 -8.11 8.39
N VAL A 63 8.05 -9.07 7.61
CA VAL A 63 7.75 -9.13 6.17
C VAL A 63 6.24 -9.24 5.94
N ASN A 64 5.56 -10.09 6.72
CA ASN A 64 4.12 -10.23 6.62
C ASN A 64 3.40 -8.92 6.93
N GLU A 65 3.80 -8.25 8.00
CA GLU A 65 3.13 -7.00 8.40
C GLU A 65 3.40 -5.87 7.40
N ILE A 66 4.62 -5.77 6.88
CA ILE A 66 4.93 -4.79 5.84
C ILE A 66 4.09 -5.06 4.59
N SER A 67 3.94 -6.32 4.20
CA SER A 67 3.15 -6.69 3.03
C SER A 67 1.69 -6.28 3.21
N ASP A 68 1.13 -6.54 4.40
CA ASP A 68 -0.24 -6.13 4.72
C ASP A 68 -0.39 -4.61 4.72
N LEU A 69 0.61 -3.90 5.23
CA LEU A 69 0.61 -2.44 5.24
C LEU A 69 0.61 -1.88 3.83
N VAL A 70 1.48 -2.40 2.95
CA VAL A 70 1.55 -1.96 1.55
C VAL A 70 0.20 -2.19 0.86
N PHE A 71 -0.40 -3.36 1.06
CA PHE A 71 -1.70 -3.67 0.46
C PHE A 71 -2.76 -2.66 0.91
N HIS A 72 -2.87 -2.42 2.21
CA HIS A 72 -3.89 -1.49 2.72
C HIS A 72 -3.62 -0.05 2.32
N LEU A 73 -2.34 0.33 2.18
CA LEU A 73 -1.98 1.64 1.63
C LEU A 73 -2.50 1.79 0.20
N PHE A 74 -2.37 0.75 -0.61
CA PHE A 74 -2.87 0.78 -1.99
C PHE A 74 -4.39 0.93 -2.03
N VAL A 75 -5.10 0.26 -1.14
CA VAL A 75 -6.56 0.41 -1.04
C VAL A 75 -6.92 1.85 -0.67
N LEU A 76 -6.24 2.40 0.32
CA LEU A 76 -6.48 3.79 0.75
C LEU A 76 -6.17 4.78 -0.38
N MET A 77 -5.05 4.59 -1.06
CA MET A 77 -4.68 5.43 -2.20
C MET A 77 -5.76 5.40 -3.27
N SER A 78 -6.22 4.20 -3.64
CA SER A 78 -7.26 4.06 -4.66
C SER A 78 -8.55 4.73 -4.22
N ASP A 79 -8.95 4.58 -2.97
CA ASP A 79 -10.15 5.23 -2.45
C ASP A 79 -10.04 6.75 -2.49
N CYS A 80 -8.85 7.28 -2.28
CA CYS A 80 -8.58 8.71 -2.29
C CYS A 80 -8.20 9.26 -3.67
N GLU A 81 -8.23 8.41 -4.70
CA GLU A 81 -7.85 8.77 -6.07
C GLU A 81 -6.40 9.23 -6.18
N VAL A 82 -5.53 8.65 -5.36
CA VAL A 82 -4.08 8.84 -5.45
C VAL A 82 -3.51 7.62 -6.17
N THR A 83 -2.77 7.84 -7.24
CA THR A 83 -2.19 6.74 -8.01
C THR A 83 -0.79 6.39 -7.50
N LEU A 84 -0.36 5.17 -7.84
CA LEU A 84 1.01 4.76 -7.54
C LEU A 84 2.01 5.70 -8.23
N ASP A 85 1.71 6.12 -9.46
CA ASP A 85 2.57 7.04 -10.19
C ASP A 85 2.71 8.40 -9.47
N ASP A 86 1.64 8.89 -8.85
CA ASP A 86 1.70 10.12 -8.06
C ASP A 86 2.75 10.01 -6.95
N VAL A 87 2.76 8.88 -6.25
CA VAL A 87 3.70 8.65 -5.15
C VAL A 87 5.12 8.47 -5.69
N ILE A 88 5.27 7.69 -6.77
CA ILE A 88 6.58 7.47 -7.39
C ILE A 88 7.17 8.80 -7.84
N PHE A 89 6.37 9.65 -8.49
CA PHE A 89 6.83 10.96 -8.95
C PHE A 89 7.34 11.81 -7.78
N GLU A 90 6.62 11.82 -6.67
CA GLU A 90 7.04 12.58 -5.50
C GLU A 90 8.33 12.02 -4.90
N LEU A 91 8.46 10.69 -4.86
CA LEU A 91 9.68 10.06 -4.35
C LEU A 91 10.88 10.35 -5.23
N GLN A 92 10.70 10.34 -6.55
CA GLN A 92 11.77 10.70 -7.49
C GLN A 92 12.23 12.15 -7.28
N LYS A 93 11.27 13.04 -7.11
CA LYS A 93 11.55 14.45 -6.84
C LYS A 93 12.36 14.64 -5.56
N ARG A 94 11.97 13.93 -4.50
CA ARG A 94 12.68 13.99 -3.22
C ARG A 94 14.08 13.39 -3.32
N ARG A 95 14.23 12.34 -4.09
CA ARG A 95 15.54 11.73 -4.33
C ARG A 95 16.48 12.73 -5.00
N MET A 96 16.02 13.41 -6.03
CA MET A 96 16.83 14.43 -6.71
C MET A 96 17.22 15.55 -5.77
N LYS A 97 16.28 16.03 -4.95
CA LYS A 97 16.56 17.07 -3.97
C LYS A 97 17.57 16.60 -2.94
N ARG A 98 17.44 15.36 -2.45
CA ARG A 98 18.40 14.80 -1.49
C ARG A 98 19.80 14.73 -2.03
N ASP A 99 19.92 14.33 -3.31
CA ASP A 99 21.23 14.26 -3.95
C ASP A 99 21.90 15.64 -4.04
N HIS A 100 21.09 16.70 -4.15
CA HIS A 100 21.59 18.07 -4.21
C HIS A 100 21.84 18.68 -2.83
N ASP A 101 21.01 18.36 -1.86
CA ASP A 101 21.02 18.97 -0.52
C ASP A 101 21.68 18.08 0.52
N ARG A 102 22.51 17.13 0.10
CA ARG A 102 23.15 16.22 1.04
C ARG A 102 24.03 16.95 2.03
N ASP A 103 23.88 16.56 3.23
CA ASP A 103 24.72 17.06 4.33
C ASP A 103 26.11 16.47 4.29
#